data_29401e4b23eaa9c5c6e0c040d5a33c00
#
_entry.id   29401e4b23eaa9c5c6e0c040d5a33c00
#
_cell.length_a   1.000
_cell.length_b   1.000
_cell.length_c   1.000
_cell.angle_alpha   90.00
_cell.angle_beta   90.00
_cell.angle_gamma   90.00
#
_symmetry.space_group_name_H-M   'P 1'
#
loop_
_entity.id
_entity.type
_entity.pdbx_description
1 polymer ?
#
loop_
_entity_poly.entity_id
_entity_poly.type
_entity_poly.pdbx_seq_one_letter_code
_entity_poly.pdbx_strand_id
1 'polypeptide(L)'
;FQQFDKRVEDCYTDPEANKQQIPSTLEGCVMRISDIIAYLGKDRQDAVKVGILKDEGQFTGGKIGTTNAEIINNMIVNIIENSYGKPYLCMEKDYYDAFSKAKKENYQQIYQNSLVDGVYQQIQPMFEQMYEELLRQAHSKEKNSILYRHHIQYLEEINYNSDFIKNYKKTE
;
A
#
# COMPACT_ATOMS: atom_id res chain seq x y z
N PHE A 1 14.79 19.41 -10.52
CA PHE A 1 13.61 19.82 -9.73
C PHE A 1 12.41 20.11 -10.63
N GLN A 2 12.46 21.02 -11.61
CA GLN A 2 11.32 21.37 -12.48
C GLN A 2 10.66 20.17 -13.22
N GLN A 3 11.43 19.19 -13.66
CA GLN A 3 10.88 17.97 -14.28
C GLN A 3 10.15 17.08 -13.26
N PHE A 4 10.64 17.04 -12.03
CA PHE A 4 9.98 16.31 -10.95
C PHE A 4 8.66 16.96 -10.57
N ASP A 5 8.66 18.27 -10.37
CA ASP A 5 7.46 19.03 -10.02
C ASP A 5 6.37 18.86 -11.09
N LYS A 6 6.76 18.93 -12.38
CA LYS A 6 5.83 18.69 -13.49
C LYS A 6 5.23 17.27 -13.46
N ARG A 7 6.05 16.24 -13.20
CA ARG A 7 5.57 14.85 -13.12
C ARG A 7 4.60 14.65 -11.95
N VAL A 8 4.83 15.33 -10.82
CA VAL A 8 3.91 15.32 -9.68
C VAL A 8 2.59 16.00 -10.05
N GLU A 9 2.66 17.16 -10.71
CA GLU A 9 1.46 17.89 -11.17
C GLU A 9 0.65 17.07 -12.19
N ASP A 10 1.32 16.41 -13.15
CA ASP A 10 0.68 15.52 -14.11
C ASP A 10 -0.09 14.38 -13.40
N CYS A 11 0.42 13.84 -12.29
CA CYS A 11 -0.25 12.80 -11.52
C CYS A 11 -1.54 13.26 -10.82
N TYR A 12 -1.65 14.56 -10.49
CA TYR A 12 -2.88 15.14 -9.93
C TYR A 12 -3.93 15.44 -10.98
N THR A 13 -3.50 15.74 -12.20
CA THR A 13 -4.38 16.17 -13.29
C THR A 13 -4.81 15.03 -14.20
N ASP A 14 -3.98 13.98 -14.33
CA ASP A 14 -4.24 12.80 -15.17
C ASP A 14 -4.11 11.50 -14.34
N PRO A 15 -5.22 10.81 -14.04
CA PRO A 15 -5.19 9.53 -13.33
C PRO A 15 -4.36 8.43 -14.01
N GLU A 16 -4.17 8.51 -15.34
CA GLU A 16 -3.38 7.54 -16.11
C GLU A 16 -1.87 7.86 -16.09
N ALA A 17 -1.48 9.09 -15.75
CA ALA A 17 -0.08 9.49 -15.71
C ALA A 17 0.75 8.61 -14.75
N ASN A 18 0.20 8.23 -13.60
CA ASN A 18 0.86 7.34 -12.64
C ASN A 18 1.20 5.96 -13.23
N LYS A 19 0.35 5.42 -14.10
CA LYS A 19 0.56 4.11 -14.72
C LYS A 19 1.72 4.11 -15.70
N GLN A 20 2.01 5.27 -16.30
CA GLN A 20 3.05 5.46 -17.30
C GLN A 20 4.41 5.88 -16.69
N GLN A 21 4.43 6.27 -15.41
CA GLN A 21 5.65 6.70 -14.74
C GLN A 21 6.64 5.55 -14.58
N ILE A 22 7.87 5.77 -15.03
CA ILE A 22 9.02 4.87 -14.80
C ILE A 22 9.90 5.54 -13.75
N PRO A 23 10.34 4.82 -12.69
CA PRO A 23 11.27 5.37 -11.73
C PRO A 23 12.55 5.87 -12.39
N SER A 24 13.09 6.99 -11.91
CA SER A 24 14.26 7.64 -12.51
C SER A 24 15.59 6.99 -12.14
N THR A 25 15.60 6.11 -11.13
CA THR A 25 16.79 5.42 -10.63
C THR A 25 16.55 3.91 -10.56
N LEU A 26 17.64 3.14 -10.56
CA LEU A 26 17.54 1.68 -10.39
C LEU A 26 16.96 1.29 -9.04
N GLU A 27 17.30 2.02 -7.97
CA GLU A 27 16.74 1.82 -6.64
C GLU A 27 15.21 2.02 -6.64
N GLY A 28 14.73 3.05 -7.34
CA GLY A 28 13.30 3.28 -7.54
C GLY A 28 12.63 2.15 -8.31
N CYS A 29 13.31 1.58 -9.31
CA CYS A 29 12.82 0.40 -10.03
C CYS A 29 12.76 -0.84 -9.12
N VAL A 30 13.79 -1.07 -8.28
CA VAL A 30 13.82 -2.15 -7.29
C VAL A 30 12.67 -1.97 -6.29
N MET A 31 12.51 -0.79 -5.73
CA MET A 31 11.42 -0.49 -4.80
C MET A 31 10.05 -0.83 -5.40
N ARG A 32 9.79 -0.35 -6.61
CA ARG A 32 8.50 -0.56 -7.27
C ARG A 32 8.20 -2.03 -7.56
N ILE A 33 9.17 -2.78 -8.07
CA ILE A 33 8.95 -4.20 -8.37
C ILE A 33 8.84 -5.05 -7.10
N SER A 34 9.64 -4.74 -6.07
CA SER A 34 9.63 -5.43 -4.79
C SER A 34 8.29 -5.27 -4.07
N ASP A 35 7.71 -4.07 -4.08
CA ASP A 35 6.40 -3.78 -3.52
C ASP A 35 5.32 -4.66 -4.18
N ILE A 36 5.30 -4.71 -5.52
CA ILE A 36 4.32 -5.51 -6.24
C ILE A 36 4.50 -7.01 -5.95
N ILE A 37 5.74 -7.52 -5.91
CA ILE A 37 6.03 -8.93 -5.62
C ILE A 37 5.61 -9.28 -4.18
N ALA A 38 5.90 -8.41 -3.22
CA ALA A 38 5.60 -8.63 -1.81
C ALA A 38 4.08 -8.79 -1.56
N TYR A 39 3.26 -7.99 -2.26
CA TYR A 39 1.81 -8.03 -2.08
C TYR A 39 1.11 -9.08 -2.93
N LEU A 40 1.68 -9.51 -4.06
CA LEU A 40 0.99 -10.38 -5.02
C LEU A 40 0.47 -11.69 -4.39
N GLY A 41 1.31 -12.42 -3.67
CA GLY A 41 0.91 -13.63 -2.95
C GLY A 41 0.28 -13.34 -1.60
N LYS A 42 0.68 -12.25 -0.95
CA LYS A 42 0.15 -11.86 0.36
C LYS A 42 -1.33 -11.51 0.29
N ASP A 43 -1.76 -10.78 -0.73
CA ASP A 43 -3.16 -10.44 -0.94
C ASP A 43 -4.04 -11.69 -1.11
N ARG A 44 -3.53 -12.76 -1.75
CA ARG A 44 -4.22 -14.05 -1.86
C ARG A 44 -4.43 -14.67 -0.48
N GLN A 45 -3.40 -14.73 0.34
CA GLN A 45 -3.48 -15.25 1.71
C GLN A 45 -4.48 -14.45 2.56
N ASP A 46 -4.44 -13.14 2.46
CA ASP A 46 -5.34 -12.29 3.23
C ASP A 46 -6.79 -12.40 2.73
N ALA A 47 -7.01 -12.52 1.43
CA ALA A 47 -8.33 -12.76 0.85
C ALA A 47 -8.93 -14.11 1.30
N VAL A 48 -8.10 -15.15 1.46
CA VAL A 48 -8.54 -16.44 2.04
C VAL A 48 -8.90 -16.27 3.52
N LYS A 49 -8.08 -15.56 4.30
CA LYS A 49 -8.34 -15.33 5.73
C LYS A 49 -9.65 -14.60 6.00
N VAL A 50 -10.00 -13.64 5.15
CA VAL A 50 -11.24 -12.86 5.29
C VAL A 50 -12.42 -13.48 4.55
N GLY A 51 -12.25 -14.66 3.94
CA GLY A 51 -13.31 -15.43 3.28
C GLY A 51 -13.73 -14.90 1.90
N ILE A 52 -12.97 -14.02 1.27
CA ILE A 52 -13.17 -13.59 -0.13
C ILE A 52 -12.85 -14.74 -1.09
N LEU A 53 -11.80 -15.48 -0.80
CA LEU A 53 -11.37 -16.68 -1.54
C LEU A 53 -11.50 -17.93 -0.68
N LYS A 54 -11.70 -19.08 -1.31
CA LYS A 54 -11.76 -20.38 -0.62
C LYS A 54 -10.38 -20.92 -0.27
N ASP A 55 -9.46 -20.83 -1.21
CA ASP A 55 -8.07 -21.28 -1.08
C ASP A 55 -7.18 -20.56 -2.11
N GLU A 56 -5.84 -20.67 -1.93
CA GLU A 56 -4.86 -20.09 -2.84
C GLU A 56 -4.68 -20.93 -4.13
N GLY A 57 -5.14 -22.19 -4.14
CA GLY A 57 -4.93 -23.14 -5.23
C GLY A 57 -5.75 -22.86 -6.49
N GLN A 58 -6.72 -21.96 -6.42
CA GLN A 58 -7.52 -21.56 -7.58
C GLN A 58 -6.77 -20.66 -8.59
N PHE A 59 -5.57 -20.20 -8.24
CA PHE A 59 -4.76 -19.37 -9.12
C PHE A 59 -3.84 -20.17 -10.02
N THR A 60 -3.57 -19.65 -11.22
CA THR A 60 -2.62 -20.25 -12.15
C THR A 60 -1.20 -19.81 -11.79
N GLY A 61 -0.41 -20.70 -11.18
CA GLY A 61 0.95 -20.34 -10.72
C GLY A 61 1.96 -20.14 -11.84
N GLY A 62 1.95 -20.99 -12.86
CA GLY A 62 2.95 -20.94 -13.93
C GLY A 62 4.38 -21.01 -13.38
N LYS A 63 5.28 -20.21 -13.94
CA LYS A 63 6.70 -20.14 -13.53
C LYS A 63 6.91 -19.53 -12.15
N ILE A 64 6.00 -18.69 -11.68
CA ILE A 64 6.16 -17.97 -10.40
C ILE A 64 5.61 -18.75 -9.19
N GLY A 65 4.81 -19.80 -9.40
CA GLY A 65 4.15 -20.54 -8.31
C GLY A 65 2.83 -19.91 -7.88
N THR A 66 2.18 -20.55 -6.89
CA THR A 66 0.86 -20.13 -6.38
C THR A 66 0.92 -19.54 -4.98
N THR A 67 1.82 -20.02 -4.14
CA THR A 67 1.98 -19.57 -2.76
C THR A 67 2.81 -18.28 -2.67
N ASN A 68 2.60 -17.52 -1.61
CA ASN A 68 3.38 -16.30 -1.39
C ASN A 68 4.90 -16.54 -1.37
N ALA A 69 5.34 -17.63 -0.73
CA ALA A 69 6.76 -17.98 -0.65
C ALA A 69 7.36 -18.32 -2.01
N GLU A 70 6.66 -19.11 -2.84
CA GLU A 70 7.09 -19.43 -4.19
C GLU A 70 7.16 -18.20 -5.07
N ILE A 71 6.15 -17.34 -5.05
CA ILE A 71 6.09 -16.12 -5.87
C ILE A 71 7.28 -15.22 -5.53
N ILE A 72 7.53 -14.95 -4.25
CA ILE A 72 8.64 -14.12 -3.82
C ILE A 72 9.98 -14.73 -4.24
N ASN A 73 10.21 -16.00 -3.92
CA ASN A 73 11.48 -16.68 -4.24
C ASN A 73 11.75 -16.70 -5.75
N ASN A 74 10.80 -17.19 -6.52
CA ASN A 74 10.98 -17.41 -7.96
C ASN A 74 11.12 -16.09 -8.72
N MET A 75 10.38 -15.05 -8.34
CA MET A 75 10.50 -13.73 -8.94
C MET A 75 11.83 -13.06 -8.61
N ILE A 76 12.25 -13.10 -7.33
CA ILE A 76 13.51 -12.46 -6.90
C ILE A 76 14.70 -13.14 -7.58
N VAL A 77 14.77 -14.48 -7.56
CA VAL A 77 15.87 -15.22 -8.20
C VAL A 77 15.94 -14.89 -9.69
N ASN A 78 14.82 -14.97 -10.40
CA ASN A 78 14.79 -14.69 -11.84
C ASN A 78 15.21 -13.24 -12.16
N ILE A 79 14.75 -12.25 -11.39
CA ILE A 79 15.14 -10.85 -11.59
C ILE A 79 16.63 -10.66 -11.33
N ILE A 80 17.20 -11.23 -10.27
CA ILE A 80 18.61 -11.13 -9.95
C ILE A 80 19.46 -11.75 -11.08
N GLU A 81 19.15 -12.97 -11.49
CA GLU A 81 19.90 -13.68 -12.54
C GLU A 81 19.88 -12.93 -13.87
N ASN A 82 18.77 -12.32 -14.21
CA ASN A 82 18.63 -11.59 -15.47
C ASN A 82 19.14 -10.14 -15.42
N SER A 83 19.27 -9.54 -14.24
CA SER A 83 19.65 -8.13 -14.06
C SER A 83 21.08 -7.93 -13.58
N TYR A 84 21.72 -8.96 -13.03
CA TYR A 84 23.07 -8.82 -12.44
C TYR A 84 24.08 -8.26 -13.44
N GLY A 85 24.77 -7.20 -13.05
CA GLY A 85 25.76 -6.50 -13.89
C GLY A 85 25.16 -5.64 -15.00
N LYS A 86 23.84 -5.44 -15.05
CA LYS A 86 23.17 -4.60 -16.06
C LYS A 86 22.68 -3.28 -15.44
N PRO A 87 22.60 -2.19 -16.20
CA PRO A 87 22.07 -0.91 -15.73
C PRO A 87 20.54 -0.83 -15.80
N TYR A 88 19.84 -1.97 -15.72
CA TYR A 88 18.38 -2.08 -15.73
C TYR A 88 17.91 -3.38 -15.07
N LEU A 89 16.68 -3.40 -14.61
CA LEU A 89 16.02 -4.63 -14.15
C LEU A 89 15.35 -5.36 -15.31
N CYS A 90 15.51 -6.67 -15.33
CA CYS A 90 14.95 -7.54 -16.35
C CYS A 90 14.48 -8.86 -15.73
N MET A 91 13.52 -9.50 -16.35
CA MET A 91 13.08 -10.86 -16.06
C MET A 91 12.83 -11.60 -17.37
N GLU A 92 12.83 -12.93 -17.32
CA GLU A 92 12.48 -13.75 -18.46
C GLU A 92 11.02 -13.53 -18.87
N LYS A 93 10.75 -13.71 -20.17
CA LYS A 93 9.42 -13.50 -20.73
C LYS A 93 8.36 -14.38 -20.07
N ASP A 94 8.65 -15.64 -19.81
CA ASP A 94 7.70 -16.59 -19.21
C ASP A 94 7.35 -16.17 -17.76
N TYR A 95 8.32 -15.60 -17.02
CA TYR A 95 8.10 -15.05 -15.68
C TYR A 95 7.25 -13.78 -15.73
N TYR A 96 7.53 -12.90 -16.70
CA TYR A 96 6.75 -11.69 -16.91
C TYR A 96 5.29 -12.01 -17.28
N ASP A 97 5.08 -12.99 -18.16
CA ASP A 97 3.75 -13.40 -18.58
C ASP A 97 2.97 -14.01 -17.39
N ALA A 98 3.62 -14.88 -16.60
CA ALA A 98 3.03 -15.47 -15.40
C ALA A 98 2.71 -14.38 -14.32
N PHE A 99 3.62 -13.45 -14.12
CA PHE A 99 3.44 -12.33 -13.20
C PHE A 99 2.29 -11.41 -13.63
N SER A 100 2.23 -11.05 -14.90
CA SER A 100 1.16 -10.21 -15.46
C SER A 100 -0.19 -10.90 -15.34
N LYS A 101 -0.24 -12.21 -15.59
CA LYS A 101 -1.45 -13.03 -15.41
C LYS A 101 -1.88 -13.06 -13.95
N ALA A 102 -0.96 -13.29 -13.03
CA ALA A 102 -1.24 -13.34 -11.59
C ALA A 102 -1.79 -11.99 -11.07
N LYS A 103 -1.24 -10.85 -11.52
CA LYS A 103 -1.79 -9.52 -11.23
C LYS A 103 -3.23 -9.36 -11.71
N LYS A 104 -3.52 -9.81 -12.94
CA LYS A 104 -4.86 -9.74 -13.50
C LYS A 104 -5.84 -10.63 -12.74
N GLU A 105 -5.42 -11.83 -12.35
CA GLU A 105 -6.23 -12.74 -11.55
C GLU A 105 -6.56 -12.15 -10.18
N ASN A 106 -5.58 -11.56 -9.47
CA ASN A 106 -5.80 -10.87 -8.19
C ASN A 106 -6.80 -9.70 -8.38
N TYR A 107 -6.62 -8.91 -9.44
CA TYR A 107 -7.51 -7.79 -9.71
C TYR A 107 -8.96 -8.25 -9.88
N GLN A 108 -9.19 -9.30 -10.67
CA GLN A 108 -10.53 -9.81 -10.96
C GLN A 108 -11.17 -10.55 -9.78
N GLN A 109 -10.37 -11.34 -9.05
CA GLN A 109 -10.92 -12.24 -8.01
C GLN A 109 -10.92 -11.63 -6.61
N ILE A 110 -10.03 -10.70 -6.34
CA ILE A 110 -9.90 -10.05 -5.03
C ILE A 110 -10.47 -8.63 -5.08
N TYR A 111 -9.86 -7.74 -5.88
CA TYR A 111 -10.19 -6.32 -5.82
C TYR A 111 -11.54 -5.95 -6.46
N GLN A 112 -11.99 -6.71 -7.46
CA GLN A 112 -13.32 -6.54 -8.08
C GLN A 112 -14.40 -7.44 -7.44
N ASN A 113 -14.09 -8.06 -6.30
CA ASN A 113 -15.07 -8.90 -5.60
C ASN A 113 -16.14 -8.01 -4.95
N SER A 114 -17.43 -8.38 -5.12
CA SER A 114 -18.55 -7.60 -4.59
C SER A 114 -18.56 -7.48 -3.05
N LEU A 115 -17.94 -8.43 -2.33
CA LEU A 115 -17.75 -8.33 -0.88
C LEU A 115 -16.83 -7.18 -0.52
N VAL A 116 -15.81 -6.90 -1.34
CA VAL A 116 -14.88 -5.80 -1.15
C VAL A 116 -15.55 -4.46 -1.42
N ASP A 117 -16.35 -4.36 -2.49
CA ASP A 117 -17.09 -3.14 -2.83
C ASP A 117 -18.01 -2.69 -1.70
N GLY A 118 -18.71 -3.62 -1.06
CA GLY A 118 -19.59 -3.33 0.08
C GLY A 118 -18.84 -2.74 1.28
N VAL A 119 -17.61 -3.18 1.51
CA VAL A 119 -16.75 -2.65 2.58
C VAL A 119 -16.23 -1.26 2.22
N TYR A 120 -15.79 -1.04 0.98
CA TYR A 120 -15.28 0.27 0.53
C TYR A 120 -16.31 1.39 0.69
N GLN A 121 -17.59 1.12 0.43
CA GLN A 121 -18.66 2.10 0.63
C GLN A 121 -18.81 2.57 2.07
N GLN A 122 -18.38 1.75 3.05
CA GLN A 122 -18.46 2.07 4.47
C GLN A 122 -17.19 2.75 5.00
N ILE A 123 -16.04 2.51 4.35
CA ILE A 123 -14.74 3.01 4.82
C ILE A 123 -14.68 4.54 4.79
N GLN A 124 -15.08 5.17 3.71
CA GLN A 124 -15.01 6.63 3.59
C GLN A 124 -15.90 7.34 4.64
N PRO A 125 -17.19 7.01 4.80
CA PRO A 125 -17.99 7.60 5.87
C PRO A 125 -17.44 7.34 7.26
N MET A 126 -16.85 6.18 7.52
CA MET A 126 -16.20 5.87 8.79
C MET A 126 -15.01 6.79 9.06
N PHE A 127 -14.13 7.01 8.08
CA PHE A 127 -13.00 7.91 8.22
C PHE A 127 -13.44 9.37 8.40
N GLU A 128 -14.46 9.81 7.67
CA GLU A 128 -15.05 11.16 7.82
C GLU A 128 -15.57 11.36 9.24
N GLN A 129 -16.36 10.43 9.77
CA GLN A 129 -16.87 10.49 11.14
C GLN A 129 -15.76 10.46 12.19
N MET A 130 -14.76 9.61 12.01
CA MET A 130 -13.59 9.57 12.89
C MET A 130 -12.83 10.92 12.87
N TYR A 131 -12.61 11.48 11.70
CA TYR A 131 -11.92 12.76 11.56
C TYR A 131 -12.68 13.90 12.24
N GLU A 132 -13.98 14.01 11.97
CA GLU A 132 -14.85 15.02 12.58
C GLU A 132 -14.88 14.90 14.11
N GLU A 133 -15.00 13.68 14.63
CA GLU A 133 -15.00 13.46 16.08
C GLU A 133 -13.64 13.81 16.71
N LEU A 134 -12.54 13.42 16.11
CA LEU A 134 -11.20 13.78 16.61
C LEU A 134 -10.94 15.29 16.52
N LEU A 135 -11.44 15.93 15.46
CA LEU A 135 -11.36 17.39 15.31
C LEU A 135 -12.20 18.10 16.39
N ARG A 136 -13.42 17.61 16.65
CA ARG A 136 -14.26 18.10 17.75
C ARG A 136 -13.55 17.99 19.11
N GLN A 137 -12.94 16.83 19.39
CA GLN A 137 -12.17 16.58 20.61
C GLN A 137 -10.96 17.50 20.71
N ALA A 138 -10.27 17.76 19.60
CA ALA A 138 -9.15 18.71 19.56
C ALA A 138 -9.58 20.13 19.90
N HIS A 139 -10.74 20.56 19.43
CA HIS A 139 -11.28 21.89 19.73
C HIS A 139 -11.84 22.00 21.16
N SER A 140 -12.52 20.97 21.64
CA SER A 140 -13.12 20.99 23.00
C SER A 140 -12.08 20.79 24.11
N LYS A 141 -10.91 20.25 23.79
CA LYS A 141 -9.78 19.97 24.72
C LYS A 141 -10.17 19.11 25.93
N GLU A 142 -11.14 18.25 25.78
CA GLU A 142 -11.61 17.35 26.83
C GLU A 142 -10.52 16.36 27.25
N LYS A 143 -10.09 16.41 28.51
CA LYS A 143 -9.07 15.51 29.06
C LYS A 143 -9.51 14.03 29.10
N ASN A 144 -10.82 13.77 29.05
CA ASN A 144 -11.37 12.41 28.99
C ASN A 144 -11.56 11.91 27.54
N SER A 145 -11.25 12.72 26.52
CA SER A 145 -11.39 12.33 25.12
C SER A 145 -10.39 11.24 24.73
N ILE A 146 -10.71 10.50 23.67
CA ILE A 146 -9.81 9.50 23.08
C ILE A 146 -8.54 10.17 22.60
N LEU A 147 -8.64 11.33 21.94
CA LEU A 147 -7.50 12.10 21.46
C LEU A 147 -6.55 12.47 22.61
N TYR A 148 -7.08 12.97 23.74
CA TYR A 148 -6.25 13.32 24.87
C TYR A 148 -5.54 12.09 25.47
N ARG A 149 -6.28 11.05 25.82
CA ARG A 149 -5.75 9.87 26.52
C ARG A 149 -4.76 9.05 25.69
N HIS A 150 -5.03 8.87 24.39
CA HIS A 150 -4.21 8.00 23.54
C HIS A 150 -3.12 8.74 22.78
N HIS A 151 -3.23 10.05 22.60
CA HIS A 151 -2.25 10.80 21.84
C HIS A 151 -1.53 11.85 22.68
N ILE A 152 -2.26 12.80 23.26
CA ILE A 152 -1.66 13.90 24.01
C ILE A 152 -0.93 13.40 25.25
N GLN A 153 -1.56 12.54 26.05
CA GLN A 153 -0.94 11.94 27.23
C GLN A 153 0.29 11.11 26.87
N TYR A 154 0.22 10.29 25.82
CA TYR A 154 1.38 9.55 25.32
C TYR A 154 2.54 10.47 24.92
N LEU A 155 2.28 11.55 24.21
CA LEU A 155 3.33 12.51 23.83
C LEU A 155 3.95 13.20 25.05
N GLU A 156 3.19 13.37 26.11
CA GLU A 156 3.69 13.89 27.40
C GLU A 156 4.61 12.87 28.08
N GLU A 157 4.20 11.60 28.12
CA GLU A 157 4.96 10.50 28.73
C GLU A 157 6.33 10.32 28.08
N ILE A 158 6.44 10.48 26.76
CA ILE A 158 7.72 10.39 26.03
C ILE A 158 8.49 11.72 25.97
N ASN A 159 8.04 12.74 26.73
CA ASN A 159 8.63 14.08 26.76
C ASN A 159 8.72 14.74 25.37
N TYR A 160 7.77 14.49 24.48
CA TYR A 160 7.73 15.11 23.17
C TYR A 160 7.40 16.60 23.26
N ASN A 161 8.44 17.41 23.09
CA ASN A 161 8.35 18.87 23.29
C ASN A 161 7.96 19.61 22.01
N SER A 162 6.76 19.39 21.48
CA SER A 162 6.25 20.11 20.33
C SER A 162 5.49 21.39 20.74
N ASP A 163 5.54 22.39 19.89
CA ASP A 163 4.76 23.62 20.09
C ASP A 163 3.25 23.36 20.05
N PHE A 164 2.83 22.31 19.36
CA PHE A 164 1.43 21.85 19.36
C PHE A 164 0.96 21.48 20.78
N ILE A 165 1.73 20.64 21.50
CA ILE A 165 1.37 20.23 22.88
C ILE A 165 1.37 21.42 23.83
N LYS A 166 2.38 22.29 23.71
CA LYS A 166 2.44 23.53 24.50
C LYS A 166 1.22 24.42 24.26
N ASN A 167 0.82 24.57 22.99
CA ASN A 167 -0.35 25.37 22.62
C ASN A 167 -1.65 24.68 23.01
N TYR A 168 -1.73 23.36 22.90
CA TYR A 168 -2.90 22.60 23.34
C TYR A 168 -3.18 22.76 24.85
N LYS A 169 -2.12 22.85 25.66
CA LYS A 169 -2.22 23.05 27.12
C LYS A 169 -2.46 24.49 27.55
N LYS A 170 -1.99 25.50 26.80
CA LYS A 170 -2.03 26.91 27.19
C LYS A 170 -3.41 27.59 27.12
N THR A 171 -4.42 26.93 26.65
CA THR A 171 -5.76 27.49 26.49
C THR A 171 -6.71 26.95 27.57
N GLU A 172 -6.39 27.19 28.84
CA GLU A 172 -7.35 27.22 29.94
C GLU A 172 -7.78 28.67 30.21
#